data_29f9948496edf471d05f24973b41eb4d
#
_entry.id   29f9948496edf471d05f24973b41eb4d
#
_cell.length_a   1.000
_cell.length_b   1.000
_cell.length_c   1.000
_cell.angle_alpha   90.00
_cell.angle_beta   90.00
_cell.angle_gamma   90.00
#
_symmetry.space_group_name_H-M   'P 1'
#
loop_
_entity.id
_entity.type
_entity.pdbx_description
1 polymer ?
#
loop_
_entity_poly.entity_id
_entity_poly.type
_entity_poly.pdbx_seq_one_letter_code
_entity_poly.pdbx_strand_id
1 'polypeptide(L)'
;MTSQPTSLKQLNRGYLFALSGAFFLSTTSIIIRHMTLTYEIPALILAFWRNVFVIATLLPAFWFINKQLFKIKSVHLGFLIGFGLILAIFNSFWTLSVSINGAAVATVLVYCSAGFTVLLAWWILKESLTWIKIVAVFLSLGGCVLVAGDYEPAMWNTNFAGIMTGILSGLSYAAYSLMGRSASQRGLSPWTTLFYSFGFAGIFLLLFNLIPGDFFIGKAEQASELMWLGNRYDGWIILFLLAAIPTLGGFGLYNVSLTYLPSSIANLIATMEPAFTAVTAYVFLAERLTTIQAVGGIFTLAGVVFLRLFENKHLNSRQKIPLIPVTPPEELIHGRESIN
;
A
#
# COMPACT_ATOMS: atom_id res chain seq x y z
N MET A 1 10.58 -26.97 6.72
CA MET A 1 10.30 -26.85 5.28
C MET A 1 11.53 -26.25 4.61
N THR A 2 12.33 -27.06 3.96
CA THR A 2 13.53 -26.66 3.23
C THR A 2 13.09 -25.91 1.98
N SER A 3 13.34 -24.60 1.95
CA SER A 3 13.13 -23.77 0.77
C SER A 3 14.05 -24.25 -0.35
N GLN A 4 13.47 -24.81 -1.40
CA GLN A 4 14.23 -25.11 -2.61
C GLN A 4 14.84 -23.81 -3.15
N PRO A 5 16.07 -23.82 -3.68
CA PRO A 5 16.70 -22.63 -4.23
C PRO A 5 15.87 -22.13 -5.42
N THR A 6 15.34 -20.93 -5.28
CA THR A 6 14.56 -20.25 -6.32
C THR A 6 15.43 -20.11 -7.56
N SER A 7 15.02 -20.67 -8.69
CA SER A 7 15.81 -20.56 -9.91
C SER A 7 15.96 -19.11 -10.35
N LEU A 8 17.09 -18.73 -10.98
CA LEU A 8 17.31 -17.38 -11.51
C LEU A 8 16.14 -16.91 -12.39
N LYS A 9 15.52 -17.82 -13.12
CA LYS A 9 14.35 -17.54 -13.97
C LYS A 9 13.12 -17.14 -13.13
N GLN A 10 12.91 -17.76 -11.99
CA GLN A 10 11.80 -17.41 -11.06
C GLN A 10 12.07 -16.06 -10.39
N LEU A 11 13.30 -15.81 -9.98
CA LEU A 11 13.72 -14.55 -9.40
C LEU A 11 13.49 -13.39 -10.39
N ASN A 12 13.94 -13.53 -11.65
CA ASN A 12 13.74 -12.50 -12.68
C ASN A 12 12.25 -12.23 -12.97
N ARG A 13 11.39 -13.26 -12.92
CA ARG A 13 9.94 -13.08 -13.02
C ARG A 13 9.38 -12.24 -11.86
N GLY A 14 9.84 -12.52 -10.64
CA GLY A 14 9.46 -11.75 -9.46
C GLY A 14 9.82 -10.28 -9.59
N TYR A 15 11.03 -9.96 -10.04
CA TYR A 15 11.47 -8.59 -10.30
C TYR A 15 10.62 -7.91 -11.37
N LEU A 16 10.33 -8.59 -12.48
CA LEU A 16 9.50 -8.05 -13.54
C LEU A 16 8.08 -7.73 -13.03
N PHE A 17 7.45 -8.65 -12.30
CA PHE A 17 6.13 -8.43 -11.73
C PHE A 17 6.11 -7.26 -10.72
N ALA A 18 7.11 -7.17 -9.84
CA ALA A 18 7.20 -6.08 -8.87
C ALA A 18 7.36 -4.72 -9.57
N LEU A 19 8.26 -4.63 -10.56
CA LEU A 19 8.52 -3.40 -11.31
C LEU A 19 7.30 -2.97 -12.14
N SER A 20 6.68 -3.93 -12.85
CA SER A 20 5.45 -3.66 -13.58
C SER A 20 4.31 -3.24 -12.65
N GLY A 21 4.20 -3.87 -11.48
CA GLY A 21 3.24 -3.48 -10.45
C GLY A 21 3.44 -2.03 -10.00
N ALA A 22 4.68 -1.63 -9.68
CA ALA A 22 5.02 -0.26 -9.30
C ALA A 22 4.69 0.75 -10.41
N PHE A 23 4.98 0.40 -11.66
CA PHE A 23 4.63 1.25 -12.82
C PHE A 23 3.11 1.41 -12.97
N PHE A 24 2.34 0.32 -12.91
CA PHE A 24 0.89 0.42 -12.98
C PHE A 24 0.32 1.24 -11.81
N LEU A 25 0.80 1.02 -10.59
CA LEU A 25 0.36 1.81 -9.43
C LEU A 25 0.65 3.30 -9.60
N SER A 26 1.80 3.66 -10.17
CA SER A 26 2.15 5.07 -10.41
C SER A 26 1.18 5.79 -11.35
N THR A 27 0.53 5.08 -12.26
CA THR A 27 -0.46 5.67 -13.16
C THR A 27 -1.81 5.88 -12.48
N THR A 28 -2.06 5.27 -11.32
CA THR A 28 -3.29 5.45 -10.53
C THR A 28 -3.48 6.90 -10.11
N SER A 29 -2.44 7.52 -9.54
CA SER A 29 -2.49 8.92 -9.09
C SER A 29 -2.68 9.89 -10.26
N ILE A 30 -2.09 9.60 -11.42
CA ILE A 30 -2.24 10.41 -12.64
C ILE A 30 -3.71 10.44 -13.10
N ILE A 31 -4.34 9.26 -13.18
CA ILE A 31 -5.74 9.17 -13.62
C ILE A 31 -6.66 9.80 -12.56
N ILE A 32 -6.41 9.59 -11.26
CA ILE A 32 -7.17 10.27 -10.19
C ILE A 32 -7.07 11.79 -10.36
N ARG A 33 -5.86 12.32 -10.56
CA ARG A 33 -5.65 13.77 -10.75
C ARG A 33 -6.36 14.27 -11.99
N HIS A 34 -6.27 13.56 -13.10
CA HIS A 34 -7.01 13.88 -14.32
C HIS A 34 -8.51 13.92 -14.08
N MET A 35 -9.08 12.93 -13.39
CA MET A 35 -10.51 12.86 -13.08
C MET A 35 -10.96 14.02 -12.20
N THR A 36 -10.18 14.41 -11.20
CA THR A 36 -10.49 15.51 -10.30
C THR A 36 -10.36 16.89 -10.99
N LEU A 37 -9.44 17.04 -11.94
CA LEU A 37 -9.28 18.31 -12.69
C LEU A 37 -10.27 18.47 -13.84
N THR A 38 -10.55 17.39 -14.59
CA THR A 38 -11.35 17.45 -15.83
C THR A 38 -12.84 17.31 -15.56
N TYR A 39 -13.20 16.43 -14.62
CA TYR A 39 -14.60 16.12 -14.30
C TYR A 39 -15.04 16.73 -12.97
N GLU A 40 -14.12 17.37 -12.23
CA GLU A 40 -14.36 17.95 -10.90
C GLU A 40 -15.03 16.97 -9.92
N ILE A 41 -14.80 15.65 -10.14
CA ILE A 41 -15.42 14.61 -9.32
C ILE A 41 -14.89 14.68 -7.88
N PRO A 42 -15.79 14.76 -6.88
CA PRO A 42 -15.39 14.76 -5.48
C PRO A 42 -14.58 13.52 -5.10
N ALA A 43 -13.54 13.71 -4.29
CA ALA A 43 -12.54 12.67 -4.02
C ALA A 43 -13.13 11.38 -3.42
N LEU A 44 -14.12 11.50 -2.53
CA LEU A 44 -14.75 10.33 -1.91
C LEU A 44 -15.70 9.59 -2.87
N ILE A 45 -16.37 10.31 -3.77
CA ILE A 45 -17.19 9.71 -4.83
C ILE A 45 -16.29 8.92 -5.77
N LEU A 46 -15.14 9.50 -6.18
CA LEU A 46 -14.16 8.82 -7.01
C LEU A 46 -13.62 7.56 -6.31
N ALA A 47 -13.24 7.68 -5.03
CA ALA A 47 -12.76 6.56 -4.24
C ALA A 47 -13.82 5.44 -4.13
N PHE A 48 -15.09 5.80 -3.91
CA PHE A 48 -16.20 4.84 -3.87
C PHE A 48 -16.33 4.07 -5.18
N TRP A 49 -16.49 4.76 -6.31
CA TRP A 49 -16.67 4.10 -7.60
C TRP A 49 -15.46 3.29 -8.04
N ARG A 50 -14.25 3.76 -7.73
CA ARG A 50 -13.04 2.96 -7.97
C ARG A 50 -13.11 1.60 -7.26
N ASN A 51 -13.54 1.56 -6.00
CA ASN A 51 -13.70 0.31 -5.26
C ASN A 51 -14.81 -0.57 -5.84
N VAL A 52 -15.95 0.02 -6.22
CA VAL A 52 -17.05 -0.69 -6.89
C VAL A 52 -16.58 -1.35 -8.19
N PHE A 53 -15.83 -0.62 -9.02
CA PHE A 53 -15.34 -1.17 -10.28
C PHE A 53 -14.21 -2.20 -10.10
N VAL A 54 -13.39 -2.11 -9.06
CA VAL A 54 -12.46 -3.20 -8.70
C VAL A 54 -13.24 -4.48 -8.41
N ILE A 55 -14.32 -4.40 -7.62
CA ILE A 55 -15.17 -5.56 -7.32
C ILE A 55 -15.90 -6.04 -8.58
N ALA A 56 -16.44 -5.13 -9.38
CA ALA A 56 -17.12 -5.48 -10.63
C ALA A 56 -16.19 -6.21 -11.61
N THR A 57 -14.88 -5.93 -11.58
CA THR A 57 -13.86 -6.63 -12.38
C THR A 57 -13.47 -7.97 -11.77
N LEU A 58 -13.30 -8.05 -10.44
CA LEU A 58 -12.89 -9.28 -9.75
C LEU A 58 -14.01 -10.32 -9.71
N LEU A 59 -15.26 -9.89 -9.60
CA LEU A 59 -16.41 -10.79 -9.45
C LEU A 59 -16.55 -11.77 -10.63
N PRO A 60 -16.58 -11.33 -11.90
CA PRO A 60 -16.60 -12.25 -13.04
C PRO A 60 -15.30 -13.07 -13.13
N ALA A 61 -14.14 -12.48 -12.82
CA ALA A 61 -12.88 -13.21 -12.85
C ALA A 61 -12.90 -14.39 -11.85
N PHE A 62 -13.38 -14.21 -10.64
CA PHE A 62 -13.52 -15.29 -9.66
C PHE A 62 -14.59 -16.31 -10.08
N TRP A 63 -15.68 -15.83 -10.66
CA TRP A 63 -16.76 -16.72 -11.11
C TRP A 63 -16.30 -17.69 -12.19
N PHE A 64 -15.54 -17.19 -13.18
CA PHE A 64 -15.10 -17.99 -14.32
C PHE A 64 -13.80 -18.77 -14.05
N ILE A 65 -12.86 -18.20 -13.28
CA ILE A 65 -11.52 -18.79 -13.08
C ILE A 65 -11.51 -19.72 -11.86
N ASN A 66 -11.98 -19.24 -10.69
CA ASN A 66 -11.91 -20.03 -9.45
C ASN A 66 -12.91 -19.58 -8.39
N LYS A 67 -14.05 -20.25 -8.34
CA LYS A 67 -15.11 -19.98 -7.33
C LYS A 67 -14.66 -20.23 -5.87
N GLN A 68 -13.57 -20.94 -5.66
CA GLN A 68 -13.04 -21.18 -4.31
C GLN A 68 -12.53 -19.90 -3.65
N LEU A 69 -12.16 -18.89 -4.44
CA LEU A 69 -11.72 -17.60 -3.93
C LEU A 69 -12.82 -16.80 -3.20
N PHE A 70 -14.10 -17.13 -3.44
CA PHE A 70 -15.22 -16.60 -2.65
C PHE A 70 -15.37 -17.22 -1.27
N LYS A 71 -14.74 -18.40 -1.02
CA LYS A 71 -14.95 -19.11 0.24
C LYS A 71 -14.03 -18.54 1.32
N ILE A 72 -14.63 -18.05 2.39
CA ILE A 72 -13.93 -17.64 3.61
C ILE A 72 -14.55 -18.35 4.82
N LYS A 73 -13.72 -18.59 5.84
CA LYS A 73 -14.23 -19.06 7.14
C LYS A 73 -14.83 -17.87 7.89
N SER A 74 -15.96 -18.06 8.56
CA SER A 74 -16.65 -17.00 9.31
C SER A 74 -15.74 -16.30 10.35
N VAL A 75 -14.74 -17.02 10.89
CA VAL A 75 -13.76 -16.48 11.82
C VAL A 75 -12.90 -15.35 11.22
N HIS A 76 -12.76 -15.27 9.89
CA HIS A 76 -12.01 -14.23 9.22
C HIS A 76 -12.87 -13.02 8.82
N LEU A 77 -14.20 -13.12 8.91
CA LEU A 77 -15.09 -12.07 8.42
C LEU A 77 -14.88 -10.74 9.15
N GLY A 78 -14.86 -10.76 10.50
CA GLY A 78 -14.63 -9.55 11.30
C GLY A 78 -13.27 -8.89 10.99
N PHE A 79 -12.23 -9.70 10.77
CA PHE A 79 -10.92 -9.21 10.35
C PHE A 79 -10.97 -8.53 8.97
N LEU A 80 -11.67 -9.14 8.00
CA LEU A 80 -11.80 -8.59 6.64
C LEU A 80 -12.66 -7.32 6.60
N ILE A 81 -13.68 -7.21 7.45
CA ILE A 81 -14.46 -5.98 7.63
C ILE A 81 -13.56 -4.86 8.14
N GLY A 82 -12.79 -5.12 9.22
CA GLY A 82 -11.83 -4.15 9.75
C GLY A 82 -10.76 -3.76 8.71
N PHE A 83 -10.30 -4.73 7.91
CA PHE A 83 -9.35 -4.48 6.83
C PHE A 83 -9.97 -3.58 5.73
N GLY A 84 -11.24 -3.81 5.37
CA GLY A 84 -11.98 -2.95 4.45
C GLY A 84 -12.17 -1.53 4.99
N LEU A 85 -12.42 -1.37 6.29
CA LEU A 85 -12.50 -0.05 6.92
C LEU A 85 -11.17 0.73 6.80
N ILE A 86 -10.06 0.08 7.13
CA ILE A 86 -8.73 0.69 6.99
C ILE A 86 -8.46 1.06 5.53
N LEU A 87 -8.84 0.20 4.58
CA LEU A 87 -8.69 0.48 3.15
C LEU A 87 -9.61 1.65 2.71
N ALA A 88 -10.82 1.77 3.25
CA ALA A 88 -11.71 2.90 2.96
C ALA A 88 -11.11 4.22 3.46
N ILE A 89 -10.59 4.24 4.68
CA ILE A 89 -9.90 5.40 5.26
C ILE A 89 -8.67 5.77 4.42
N PHE A 90 -7.85 4.79 4.06
CA PHE A 90 -6.71 5.00 3.17
C PHE A 90 -7.13 5.59 1.83
N ASN A 91 -8.11 4.98 1.17
CA ASN A 91 -8.59 5.44 -0.14
C ASN A 91 -9.17 6.85 -0.10
N SER A 92 -9.86 7.22 0.99
CA SER A 92 -10.38 8.58 1.20
C SER A 92 -9.24 9.59 1.28
N PHE A 93 -8.30 9.39 2.18
CA PHE A 93 -7.17 10.31 2.36
C PHE A 93 -6.25 10.34 1.14
N TRP A 94 -5.99 9.18 0.53
CA TRP A 94 -5.16 9.09 -0.67
C TRP A 94 -5.76 9.87 -1.85
N THR A 95 -7.03 9.62 -2.17
CA THR A 95 -7.69 10.27 -3.29
C THR A 95 -7.83 11.78 -3.05
N LEU A 96 -8.13 12.19 -1.82
CA LEU A 96 -8.19 13.58 -1.43
C LEU A 96 -6.81 14.25 -1.50
N SER A 97 -5.76 13.58 -1.04
CA SER A 97 -4.39 14.09 -1.16
C SER A 97 -4.00 14.31 -2.62
N VAL A 98 -4.30 13.36 -3.52
CA VAL A 98 -4.03 13.51 -4.95
C VAL A 98 -4.82 14.68 -5.55
N SER A 99 -6.07 14.88 -5.15
CA SER A 99 -6.91 15.97 -5.66
C SER A 99 -6.40 17.36 -5.24
N ILE A 100 -5.84 17.48 -4.04
CA ILE A 100 -5.38 18.76 -3.49
C ILE A 100 -3.92 19.04 -3.86
N ASN A 101 -3.03 18.07 -3.59
CA ASN A 101 -1.57 18.24 -3.72
C ASN A 101 -1.03 17.94 -5.12
N GLY A 102 -1.84 17.33 -6.01
CA GLY A 102 -1.34 16.74 -7.25
C GLY A 102 -0.79 15.32 -7.07
N ALA A 103 -0.55 14.66 -8.21
CA ALA A 103 -0.19 13.24 -8.23
C ALA A 103 1.21 12.98 -7.64
N ALA A 104 2.20 13.78 -8.03
CA ALA A 104 3.58 13.60 -7.62
C ALA A 104 3.79 13.81 -6.12
N VAL A 105 3.31 14.93 -5.57
CA VAL A 105 3.44 15.26 -4.14
C VAL A 105 2.69 14.26 -3.27
N ALA A 106 1.44 13.95 -3.61
CA ALA A 106 0.65 12.96 -2.86
C ALA A 106 1.33 11.59 -2.81
N THR A 107 1.90 11.12 -3.94
CA THR A 107 2.61 9.84 -3.99
C THR A 107 3.86 9.85 -3.11
N VAL A 108 4.60 10.93 -3.01
CA VAL A 108 5.74 11.00 -2.08
C VAL A 108 5.26 11.01 -0.63
N LEU A 109 4.22 11.79 -0.31
CA LEU A 109 3.68 11.88 1.05
C LEU A 109 3.18 10.53 1.58
N VAL A 110 2.53 9.70 0.76
CA VAL A 110 2.07 8.37 1.21
C VAL A 110 3.23 7.44 1.60
N TYR A 111 4.43 7.66 1.07
CA TYR A 111 5.61 6.84 1.42
C TYR A 111 6.21 7.14 2.81
N CYS A 112 5.72 8.17 3.54
CA CYS A 112 5.95 8.29 4.98
C CYS A 112 5.40 7.07 5.75
N SER A 113 4.55 6.28 5.10
CA SER A 113 4.08 4.99 5.61
C SER A 113 5.20 4.06 6.06
N ALA A 114 6.39 4.14 5.47
CA ALA A 114 7.54 3.36 5.91
C ALA A 114 7.92 3.70 7.37
N GLY A 115 7.96 5.00 7.71
CA GLY A 115 8.19 5.45 9.08
C GLY A 115 7.06 5.03 10.02
N PHE A 116 5.82 5.24 9.62
CA PHE A 116 4.67 4.81 10.41
C PHE A 116 4.59 3.29 10.61
N THR A 117 4.96 2.50 9.60
CA THR A 117 5.01 1.04 9.74
C THR A 117 5.98 0.61 10.84
N VAL A 118 7.15 1.25 10.94
CA VAL A 118 8.12 0.98 12.00
C VAL A 118 7.56 1.33 13.37
N LEU A 119 6.92 2.49 13.50
CA LEU A 119 6.32 2.95 14.75
C LEU A 119 5.15 2.05 15.19
N LEU A 120 4.26 1.71 14.28
CA LEU A 120 3.14 0.81 14.55
C LEU A 120 3.61 -0.61 14.89
N ALA A 121 4.62 -1.13 14.20
CA ALA A 121 5.19 -2.45 14.51
C ALA A 121 5.84 -2.46 15.91
N TRP A 122 6.55 -1.40 16.30
CA TRP A 122 7.07 -1.25 17.65
C TRP A 122 5.95 -1.21 18.69
N TRP A 123 4.93 -0.39 18.46
CA TRP A 123 3.84 -0.20 19.44
C TRP A 123 2.92 -1.41 19.54
N ILE A 124 2.43 -1.95 18.40
CA ILE A 124 1.43 -3.02 18.34
C ILE A 124 2.06 -4.40 18.45
N LEU A 125 3.14 -4.65 17.68
CA LEU A 125 3.78 -5.95 17.60
C LEU A 125 4.91 -6.12 18.63
N LYS A 126 5.19 -5.06 19.43
CA LYS A 126 6.29 -5.01 20.42
C LYS A 126 7.65 -5.34 19.81
N GLU A 127 7.84 -5.00 18.53
CA GLU A 127 9.14 -5.17 17.87
C GLU A 127 10.19 -4.21 18.46
N SER A 128 11.46 -4.63 18.46
CA SER A 128 12.56 -3.76 18.92
C SER A 128 12.73 -2.55 18.01
N LEU A 129 12.80 -1.37 18.61
CA LEU A 129 13.13 -0.13 17.90
C LEU A 129 14.66 0.02 17.85
N THR A 130 15.27 -0.45 16.77
CA THR A 130 16.70 -0.34 16.56
C THR A 130 17.07 1.06 16.07
N TRP A 131 18.35 1.46 16.27
CA TRP A 131 18.87 2.75 15.76
C TRP A 131 18.63 2.93 14.26
N ILE A 132 18.76 1.85 13.49
CA ILE A 132 18.49 1.83 12.04
C ILE A 132 17.04 2.22 11.74
N LYS A 133 16.08 1.67 12.49
CA LYS A 133 14.67 2.00 12.38
C LYS A 133 14.41 3.46 12.72
N ILE A 134 15.08 4.00 13.74
CA ILE A 134 14.96 5.40 14.15
C ILE A 134 15.44 6.33 13.03
N VAL A 135 16.63 6.08 12.48
CA VAL A 135 17.18 6.88 11.35
C VAL A 135 16.25 6.82 10.14
N ALA A 136 15.73 5.65 9.79
CA ALA A 136 14.77 5.50 8.68
C ALA A 136 13.48 6.30 8.90
N VAL A 137 12.96 6.33 10.13
CA VAL A 137 11.80 7.16 10.50
C VAL A 137 12.10 8.63 10.31
N PHE A 138 13.23 9.13 10.81
CA PHE A 138 13.62 10.53 10.66
C PHE A 138 13.82 10.93 9.20
N LEU A 139 14.46 10.09 8.39
CA LEU A 139 14.61 10.34 6.95
C LEU A 139 13.27 10.37 6.24
N SER A 140 12.40 9.40 6.52
CA SER A 140 11.09 9.31 5.88
C SER A 140 10.19 10.49 6.25
N LEU A 141 10.04 10.78 7.55
CA LEU A 141 9.19 11.87 8.02
C LEU A 141 9.80 13.26 7.71
N GLY A 142 11.11 13.41 7.86
CA GLY A 142 11.82 14.63 7.48
C GLY A 142 11.71 14.92 5.99
N GLY A 143 11.82 13.88 5.14
CA GLY A 143 11.56 13.98 3.71
C GLY A 143 10.14 14.45 3.39
N CYS A 144 9.14 13.96 4.11
CA CYS A 144 7.75 14.43 3.93
C CYS A 144 7.57 15.91 4.29
N VAL A 145 8.26 16.40 5.33
CA VAL A 145 8.26 17.83 5.68
C VAL A 145 8.84 18.66 4.53
N LEU A 146 9.93 18.22 3.91
CA LEU A 146 10.52 18.89 2.75
C LEU A 146 9.59 18.85 1.52
N VAL A 147 8.87 17.74 1.31
CA VAL A 147 7.92 17.61 0.19
C VAL A 147 6.68 18.49 0.39
N ALA A 148 6.26 18.67 1.63
CA ALA A 148 5.18 19.62 1.96
C ALA A 148 5.50 21.04 1.49
N GLY A 149 6.78 21.40 1.36
CA GLY A 149 7.32 22.34 0.34
C GLY A 149 7.19 23.81 0.64
N ASP A 150 6.46 24.23 1.65
CA ASP A 150 6.23 25.64 1.86
C ASP A 150 6.68 26.10 3.24
N TYR A 151 7.84 26.77 3.24
CA TYR A 151 8.40 27.41 4.44
C TYR A 151 7.74 28.76 4.74
N GLU A 152 6.84 29.23 3.88
CA GLU A 152 6.04 30.44 4.16
C GLU A 152 4.84 30.08 5.03
N PRO A 153 4.71 30.67 6.23
CA PRO A 153 3.59 30.41 7.15
C PRO A 153 2.20 30.62 6.50
N ALA A 154 2.11 31.49 5.51
CA ALA A 154 0.88 31.76 4.76
C ALA A 154 0.42 30.54 3.92
N MET A 155 1.34 29.76 3.38
CA MET A 155 1.05 28.59 2.55
C MET A 155 0.60 27.38 3.38
N TRP A 156 1.07 27.26 4.63
CA TRP A 156 0.55 26.26 5.57
C TRP A 156 -0.96 26.43 5.81
N ASN A 157 -1.43 27.65 5.85
CA ASN A 157 -2.87 27.93 6.02
C ASN A 157 -3.69 27.58 4.78
N THR A 158 -3.10 27.61 3.58
CA THR A 158 -3.83 27.33 2.32
C THR A 158 -3.79 25.86 1.93
N ASN A 159 -2.74 25.11 2.29
CA ASN A 159 -2.57 23.72 1.89
C ASN A 159 -2.50 22.71 3.07
N PHE A 160 -2.79 23.15 4.29
CA PHE A 160 -2.73 22.28 5.48
C PHE A 160 -3.57 21.01 5.32
N ALA A 161 -4.78 21.11 4.78
CA ALA A 161 -5.65 19.97 4.53
C ALA A 161 -5.01 18.95 3.56
N GLY A 162 -4.37 19.44 2.49
CA GLY A 162 -3.68 18.58 1.54
C GLY A 162 -2.50 17.82 2.16
N ILE A 163 -1.67 18.52 2.92
CA ILE A 163 -0.51 17.91 3.62
C ILE A 163 -1.01 16.88 4.63
N MET A 164 -1.99 17.22 5.46
CA MET A 164 -2.54 16.32 6.47
C MET A 164 -3.16 15.08 5.85
N THR A 165 -3.92 15.22 4.76
CA THR A 165 -4.49 14.06 4.07
C THR A 165 -3.40 13.17 3.46
N GLY A 166 -2.30 13.75 2.95
CA GLY A 166 -1.14 13.00 2.48
C GLY A 166 -0.48 12.18 3.60
N ILE A 167 -0.22 12.80 4.75
CA ILE A 167 0.37 12.13 5.92
C ILE A 167 -0.56 11.06 6.48
N LEU A 168 -1.86 11.36 6.61
CA LEU A 168 -2.87 10.41 7.10
C LEU A 168 -3.07 9.25 6.12
N SER A 169 -2.92 9.48 4.82
CA SER A 169 -2.89 8.38 3.84
C SER A 169 -1.71 7.45 4.09
N GLY A 170 -0.52 7.99 4.39
CA GLY A 170 0.65 7.20 4.75
C GLY A 170 0.45 6.38 6.03
N LEU A 171 -0.13 6.96 7.07
CA LEU A 171 -0.47 6.24 8.31
C LEU A 171 -1.48 5.11 8.05
N SER A 172 -2.52 5.40 7.27
CA SER A 172 -3.55 4.41 6.91
C SER A 172 -2.98 3.31 6.03
N TYR A 173 -2.05 3.63 5.13
CA TYR A 173 -1.35 2.65 4.31
C TYR A 173 -0.42 1.75 5.14
N ALA A 174 0.22 2.30 6.18
CA ALA A 174 1.00 1.50 7.13
C ALA A 174 0.12 0.48 7.86
N ALA A 175 -1.05 0.92 8.34
CA ALA A 175 -2.04 0.02 8.96
C ALA A 175 -2.54 -1.04 7.97
N TYR A 176 -2.85 -0.66 6.72
CA TYR A 176 -3.22 -1.57 5.64
C TYR A 176 -2.12 -2.63 5.41
N SER A 177 -0.86 -2.22 5.36
CA SER A 177 0.28 -3.12 5.14
C SER A 177 0.43 -4.14 6.27
N LEU A 178 0.26 -3.72 7.54
CA LEU A 178 0.29 -4.63 8.69
C LEU A 178 -0.89 -5.62 8.66
N MET A 179 -2.08 -5.17 8.28
CA MET A 179 -3.22 -6.07 8.10
C MET A 179 -3.03 -7.04 6.94
N GLY A 180 -2.44 -6.61 5.83
CA GLY A 180 -2.07 -7.47 4.71
C GLY A 180 -1.11 -8.58 5.13
N ARG A 181 -0.08 -8.24 5.92
CA ARG A 181 0.83 -9.22 6.52
C ARG A 181 0.08 -10.19 7.44
N SER A 182 -0.81 -9.70 8.29
CA SER A 182 -1.64 -10.52 9.16
C SER A 182 -2.57 -11.45 8.38
N ALA A 183 -3.15 -10.99 7.28
CA ALA A 183 -3.98 -11.81 6.38
C ALA A 183 -3.20 -12.98 5.81
N SER A 184 -1.99 -12.73 5.30
CA SER A 184 -1.08 -13.77 4.79
C SER A 184 -0.73 -14.80 5.88
N GLN A 185 -0.42 -14.35 7.10
CA GLN A 185 -0.14 -15.24 8.24
C GLN A 185 -1.34 -16.10 8.65
N ARG A 186 -2.56 -15.63 8.41
CA ARG A 186 -3.82 -16.38 8.61
C ARG A 186 -4.12 -17.36 7.46
N GLY A 187 -3.25 -17.44 6.45
CA GLY A 187 -3.41 -18.31 5.29
C GLY A 187 -4.48 -17.84 4.30
N LEU A 188 -4.88 -16.57 4.35
CA LEU A 188 -5.82 -16.01 3.38
C LEU A 188 -5.13 -15.80 2.03
N SER A 189 -5.82 -16.20 0.95
CA SER A 189 -5.33 -15.89 -0.40
C SER A 189 -5.25 -14.39 -0.64
N PRO A 190 -4.18 -13.86 -1.27
CA PRO A 190 -4.08 -12.45 -1.62
C PRO A 190 -5.28 -11.93 -2.44
N TRP A 191 -5.77 -12.74 -3.38
CA TRP A 191 -6.92 -12.40 -4.21
C TRP A 191 -8.22 -12.33 -3.39
N THR A 192 -8.46 -13.32 -2.52
CA THR A 192 -9.60 -13.32 -1.59
C THR A 192 -9.55 -12.11 -0.68
N THR A 193 -8.38 -11.82 -0.11
CA THR A 193 -8.17 -10.64 0.74
C THR A 193 -8.48 -9.36 -0.02
N LEU A 194 -7.99 -9.22 -1.26
CA LEU A 194 -8.25 -8.08 -2.13
C LEU A 194 -9.76 -7.90 -2.39
N PHE A 195 -10.45 -8.96 -2.79
CA PHE A 195 -11.87 -8.94 -3.08
C PHE A 195 -12.69 -8.45 -1.87
N TYR A 196 -12.50 -9.06 -0.72
CA TYR A 196 -13.26 -8.70 0.47
C TYR A 196 -12.88 -7.32 1.03
N SER A 197 -11.60 -6.95 1.05
CA SER A 197 -11.17 -5.64 1.53
C SER A 197 -11.70 -4.51 0.66
N PHE A 198 -11.64 -4.64 -0.68
CA PHE A 198 -12.22 -3.64 -1.59
C PHE A 198 -13.75 -3.62 -1.52
N GLY A 199 -14.40 -4.79 -1.35
CA GLY A 199 -15.85 -4.87 -1.19
C GLY A 199 -16.33 -4.15 0.06
N PHE A 200 -15.75 -4.45 1.22
CA PHE A 200 -16.08 -3.74 2.46
C PHE A 200 -15.68 -2.27 2.42
N ALA A 201 -14.53 -1.94 1.80
CA ALA A 201 -14.14 -0.55 1.61
C ALA A 201 -15.16 0.22 0.77
N GLY A 202 -15.70 -0.38 -0.29
CA GLY A 202 -16.78 0.21 -1.08
C GLY A 202 -18.02 0.51 -0.23
N ILE A 203 -18.41 -0.41 0.66
CA ILE A 203 -19.54 -0.20 1.59
C ILE A 203 -19.24 0.96 2.54
N PHE A 204 -18.06 1.01 3.17
CA PHE A 204 -17.69 2.10 4.06
C PHE A 204 -17.59 3.44 3.33
N LEU A 205 -17.04 3.48 2.13
CA LEU A 205 -16.99 4.69 1.31
C LEU A 205 -18.37 5.19 0.91
N LEU A 206 -19.31 4.27 0.65
CA LEU A 206 -20.71 4.64 0.45
C LEU A 206 -21.29 5.31 1.71
N LEU A 207 -21.06 4.70 2.87
CA LEU A 207 -21.50 5.28 4.14
C LEU A 207 -20.87 6.66 4.38
N PHE A 208 -19.56 6.83 4.13
CA PHE A 208 -18.87 8.13 4.29
C PHE A 208 -19.47 9.20 3.39
N ASN A 209 -19.88 8.85 2.16
CA ASN A 209 -20.55 9.78 1.25
C ASN A 209 -22.00 10.12 1.70
N LEU A 210 -22.68 9.21 2.39
CA LEU A 210 -24.08 9.39 2.80
C LEU A 210 -24.24 10.00 4.21
N ILE A 211 -23.17 10.10 5.01
CA ILE A 211 -23.23 10.72 6.34
C ILE A 211 -23.59 12.21 6.18
N PRO A 212 -24.66 12.70 6.86
CA PRO A 212 -25.03 14.12 6.80
C PRO A 212 -23.96 15.03 7.45
N GLY A 213 -23.92 16.29 7.01
CA GLY A 213 -22.99 17.32 7.52
C GLY A 213 -21.63 17.29 6.84
N ASP A 214 -20.76 18.26 7.13
CA ASP A 214 -19.47 18.49 6.46
C ASP A 214 -18.30 17.76 7.11
N PHE A 215 -18.59 16.61 7.73
CA PHE A 215 -17.57 15.83 8.45
C PHE A 215 -16.46 15.30 7.54
N PHE A 216 -16.80 14.92 6.31
CA PHE A 216 -15.84 14.42 5.33
C PHE A 216 -15.66 15.39 4.16
N ILE A 217 -14.44 15.84 3.93
CA ILE A 217 -14.09 16.68 2.77
C ILE A 217 -14.17 15.85 1.48
N GLY A 218 -14.76 16.41 0.43
CA GLY A 218 -14.85 15.77 -0.89
C GLY A 218 -15.86 14.61 -0.96
N LYS A 219 -16.86 14.60 -0.07
CA LYS A 219 -18.01 13.70 -0.12
C LYS A 219 -19.11 14.25 -1.03
N ALA A 220 -20.12 13.43 -1.30
CA ALA A 220 -21.38 13.86 -1.89
C ALA A 220 -22.16 14.73 -0.90
N GLU A 221 -22.73 15.84 -1.36
CA GLU A 221 -23.65 16.65 -0.56
C GLU A 221 -25.05 16.01 -0.55
N GLN A 222 -25.44 15.42 -1.67
CA GLN A 222 -26.70 14.73 -1.85
C GLN A 222 -26.48 13.33 -2.45
N ALA A 223 -27.38 12.39 -2.14
CA ALA A 223 -27.29 11.01 -2.66
C ALA A 223 -27.32 10.95 -4.21
N SER A 224 -27.97 11.94 -4.86
CA SER A 224 -27.97 12.07 -6.32
C SER A 224 -26.58 12.30 -6.92
N GLU A 225 -25.70 12.94 -6.18
CA GLU A 225 -24.33 13.25 -6.61
C GLU A 225 -23.42 12.03 -6.64
N LEU A 226 -23.82 10.91 -6.07
CA LEU A 226 -23.10 9.65 -6.26
C LEU A 226 -22.95 9.32 -7.75
N MET A 227 -23.89 9.76 -8.60
CA MET A 227 -23.83 9.67 -10.06
C MET A 227 -23.23 10.94 -10.69
N TRP A 228 -22.21 11.55 -10.08
CA TRP A 228 -21.59 12.82 -10.48
C TRP A 228 -21.30 12.92 -11.98
N LEU A 229 -20.82 11.84 -12.58
CA LEU A 229 -20.52 11.81 -14.02
C LEU A 229 -21.77 11.83 -14.90
N GLY A 230 -22.96 11.50 -14.37
CA GLY A 230 -24.21 11.52 -15.13
C GLY A 230 -24.08 10.80 -16.48
N ASN A 231 -24.33 11.52 -17.58
CA ASN A 231 -24.25 11.01 -18.96
C ASN A 231 -22.83 11.15 -19.58
N ARG A 232 -21.80 11.49 -18.80
CA ARG A 232 -20.41 11.51 -19.27
C ARG A 232 -19.83 10.10 -19.34
N TYR A 233 -20.16 9.38 -20.41
CA TYR A 233 -19.72 7.98 -20.59
C TYR A 233 -18.20 7.84 -20.67
N ASP A 234 -17.51 8.82 -21.23
CA ASP A 234 -16.05 8.94 -21.25
C ASP A 234 -15.45 8.91 -19.84
N GLY A 235 -16.02 9.68 -18.91
CA GLY A 235 -15.60 9.70 -17.50
C GLY A 235 -15.82 8.33 -16.82
N TRP A 236 -16.95 7.68 -17.06
CA TRP A 236 -17.21 6.33 -16.53
C TRP A 236 -16.22 5.29 -17.05
N ILE A 237 -15.87 5.37 -18.35
CA ILE A 237 -14.89 4.47 -18.96
C ILE A 237 -13.52 4.70 -18.33
N ILE A 238 -13.07 5.95 -18.17
CA ILE A 238 -11.78 6.28 -17.55
C ILE A 238 -11.75 5.76 -16.09
N LEU A 239 -12.84 5.93 -15.35
CA LEU A 239 -12.95 5.49 -13.96
C LEU A 239 -12.95 3.95 -13.85
N PHE A 240 -13.61 3.25 -14.79
CA PHE A 240 -13.53 1.80 -14.88
C PHE A 240 -12.09 1.33 -15.23
N LEU A 241 -11.45 1.97 -16.20
CA LEU A 241 -10.07 1.66 -16.58
C LEU A 241 -9.10 1.92 -15.42
N LEU A 242 -9.29 3.00 -14.65
CA LEU A 242 -8.53 3.27 -13.42
C LEU A 242 -8.63 2.11 -12.42
N ALA A 243 -9.80 1.54 -12.25
CA ALA A 243 -10.01 0.42 -11.34
C ALA A 243 -9.43 -0.89 -11.89
N ALA A 244 -9.72 -1.22 -13.15
CA ALA A 244 -9.41 -2.51 -13.76
C ALA A 244 -7.92 -2.66 -14.12
N ILE A 245 -7.26 -1.59 -14.55
CA ILE A 245 -5.88 -1.65 -15.04
C ILE A 245 -4.87 -1.24 -13.96
N PRO A 246 -4.70 0.04 -13.60
CA PRO A 246 -3.66 0.39 -12.64
C PRO A 246 -3.96 -0.09 -11.22
N THR A 247 -5.18 0.02 -10.74
CA THR A 247 -5.48 -0.38 -9.36
C THR A 247 -5.42 -1.90 -9.21
N LEU A 248 -6.24 -2.63 -9.95
CA LEU A 248 -6.28 -4.09 -9.84
C LEU A 248 -5.02 -4.74 -10.41
N GLY A 249 -4.55 -4.28 -11.58
CA GLY A 249 -3.33 -4.79 -12.21
C GLY A 249 -2.10 -4.53 -11.34
N GLY A 250 -1.94 -3.33 -10.82
CA GLY A 250 -0.83 -2.95 -9.95
C GLY A 250 -0.80 -3.75 -8.65
N PHE A 251 -1.90 -3.79 -7.90
CA PHE A 251 -2.00 -4.63 -6.68
C PHE A 251 -1.88 -6.11 -7.00
N GLY A 252 -2.45 -6.58 -8.11
CA GLY A 252 -2.34 -7.96 -8.55
C GLY A 252 -0.91 -8.38 -8.84
N LEU A 253 -0.20 -7.62 -9.68
CA LEU A 253 1.20 -7.87 -10.03
C LEU A 253 2.12 -7.79 -8.80
N TYR A 254 1.88 -6.81 -7.92
CA TYR A 254 2.61 -6.71 -6.66
C TYR A 254 2.41 -7.97 -5.80
N ASN A 255 1.18 -8.41 -5.61
CA ASN A 255 0.89 -9.61 -4.84
C ASN A 255 1.47 -10.88 -5.49
N VAL A 256 1.44 -10.98 -6.82
CA VAL A 256 2.10 -12.08 -7.56
C VAL A 256 3.61 -12.03 -7.34
N SER A 257 4.23 -10.85 -7.32
CA SER A 257 5.68 -10.75 -7.09
C SER A 257 6.09 -11.32 -5.74
N LEU A 258 5.23 -11.20 -4.71
CA LEU A 258 5.47 -11.75 -3.37
C LEU A 258 5.50 -13.28 -3.33
N THR A 259 5.01 -13.98 -4.37
CA THR A 259 5.16 -15.44 -4.48
C THR A 259 6.58 -15.84 -4.93
N TYR A 260 7.32 -14.93 -5.53
CA TYR A 260 8.66 -15.16 -6.06
C TYR A 260 9.76 -14.46 -5.25
N LEU A 261 9.43 -13.31 -4.65
CA LEU A 261 10.38 -12.45 -3.94
C LEU A 261 10.05 -12.37 -2.44
N PRO A 262 11.04 -12.24 -1.58
CA PRO A 262 10.83 -11.79 -0.21
C PRO A 262 10.09 -10.43 -0.21
N SER A 263 9.21 -10.24 0.76
CA SER A 263 8.41 -9.00 0.87
C SER A 263 9.29 -7.73 0.96
N SER A 264 10.47 -7.84 1.57
CA SER A 264 11.45 -6.76 1.63
C SER A 264 11.92 -6.31 0.25
N ILE A 265 12.24 -7.26 -0.66
CA ILE A 265 12.69 -6.95 -2.02
C ILE A 265 11.53 -6.39 -2.85
N ALA A 266 10.36 -7.02 -2.79
CA ALA A 266 9.17 -6.54 -3.51
C ALA A 266 8.79 -5.10 -3.08
N ASN A 267 8.82 -4.80 -1.77
CA ASN A 267 8.59 -3.46 -1.25
C ASN A 267 9.69 -2.46 -1.66
N LEU A 268 10.96 -2.89 -1.71
CA LEU A 268 12.03 -2.04 -2.20
C LEU A 268 11.79 -1.63 -3.67
N ILE A 269 11.34 -2.57 -4.50
CA ILE A 269 11.01 -2.26 -5.89
C ILE A 269 9.77 -1.35 -5.96
N ALA A 270 8.78 -1.54 -5.09
CA ALA A 270 7.60 -0.67 -5.03
C ALA A 270 7.96 0.79 -4.69
N THR A 271 9.09 1.06 -4.03
CA THR A 271 9.56 2.45 -3.82
C THR A 271 9.99 3.16 -5.10
N MET A 272 10.01 2.49 -6.24
CA MET A 272 10.15 3.15 -7.56
C MET A 272 8.85 3.86 -8.01
N GLU A 273 7.72 3.57 -7.39
CA GLU A 273 6.43 4.19 -7.73
C GLU A 273 6.48 5.72 -7.72
N PRO A 274 6.98 6.44 -6.68
CA PRO A 274 7.10 7.90 -6.71
C PRO A 274 7.94 8.43 -7.87
N ALA A 275 9.02 7.72 -8.24
CA ALA A 275 9.85 8.13 -9.37
C ALA A 275 9.07 8.00 -10.70
N PHE A 276 8.34 6.89 -10.89
CA PHE A 276 7.47 6.73 -12.06
C PHE A 276 6.35 7.78 -12.05
N THR A 277 5.72 8.03 -10.89
CA THR A 277 4.68 9.06 -10.76
C THR A 277 5.22 10.44 -11.12
N ALA A 278 6.39 10.83 -10.64
CA ALA A 278 6.99 12.13 -10.93
C ALA A 278 7.20 12.33 -12.44
N VAL A 279 7.73 11.30 -13.13
CA VAL A 279 7.93 11.34 -14.58
C VAL A 279 6.60 11.41 -15.34
N THR A 280 5.65 10.56 -14.98
CA THR A 280 4.35 10.49 -15.66
C THR A 280 3.50 11.73 -15.37
N ALA A 281 3.54 12.30 -14.15
CA ALA A 281 2.88 13.55 -13.81
C ALA A 281 3.45 14.75 -14.60
N TYR A 282 4.78 14.80 -14.77
CA TYR A 282 5.40 15.81 -15.60
C TYR A 282 4.94 15.71 -17.07
N VAL A 283 4.91 14.48 -17.62
CA VAL A 283 4.56 14.27 -19.05
C VAL A 283 3.07 14.49 -19.33
N PHE A 284 2.18 13.98 -18.48
CA PHE A 284 0.74 13.95 -18.74
C PHE A 284 -0.04 15.09 -18.09
N LEU A 285 0.43 15.64 -16.96
CA LEU A 285 -0.27 16.67 -16.20
C LEU A 285 0.49 17.99 -16.15
N ALA A 286 1.70 18.09 -16.73
CA ALA A 286 2.61 19.20 -16.62
C ALA A 286 2.96 19.61 -15.16
N GLU A 287 2.76 18.69 -14.21
CA GLU A 287 3.14 18.89 -12.81
C GLU A 287 4.68 18.90 -12.69
N ARG A 288 5.21 19.88 -11.94
CA ARG A 288 6.64 19.99 -11.68
C ARG A 288 6.89 19.99 -10.18
N LEU A 289 7.76 19.10 -9.74
CA LEU A 289 8.29 19.19 -8.38
C LEU A 289 9.27 20.38 -8.30
N THR A 290 9.15 21.15 -7.24
CA THR A 290 10.21 22.12 -6.91
C THR A 290 11.47 21.39 -6.49
N THR A 291 12.62 22.06 -6.54
CA THR A 291 13.89 21.47 -6.10
C THR A 291 13.83 20.93 -4.67
N ILE A 292 13.15 21.66 -3.78
CA ILE A 292 12.99 21.24 -2.38
C ILE A 292 12.11 20.00 -2.27
N GLN A 293 11.01 19.94 -3.01
CA GLN A 293 10.14 18.76 -3.07
C GLN A 293 10.87 17.53 -3.63
N ALA A 294 11.69 17.73 -4.67
CA ALA A 294 12.52 16.66 -5.22
C ALA A 294 13.55 16.14 -4.19
N VAL A 295 14.22 17.03 -3.46
CA VAL A 295 15.13 16.66 -2.36
C VAL A 295 14.38 15.92 -1.26
N GLY A 296 13.22 16.41 -0.84
CA GLY A 296 12.38 15.74 0.15
C GLY A 296 11.95 14.34 -0.29
N GLY A 297 11.58 14.18 -1.57
CA GLY A 297 11.29 12.87 -2.16
C GLY A 297 12.47 11.90 -2.08
N ILE A 298 13.68 12.38 -2.39
CA ILE A 298 14.91 11.59 -2.28
C ILE A 298 15.14 11.17 -0.81
N PHE A 299 14.97 12.06 0.16
CA PHE A 299 15.11 11.73 1.59
C PHE A 299 14.10 10.68 2.03
N THR A 300 12.82 10.81 1.63
CA THR A 300 11.77 9.83 1.95
C THR A 300 12.13 8.45 1.38
N LEU A 301 12.52 8.38 0.11
CA LEU A 301 12.92 7.14 -0.54
C LEU A 301 14.19 6.56 0.08
N ALA A 302 15.19 7.41 0.39
CA ALA A 302 16.42 6.99 1.06
C ALA A 302 16.12 6.36 2.43
N GLY A 303 15.18 6.91 3.21
CA GLY A 303 14.74 6.32 4.48
C GLY A 303 14.17 4.93 4.31
N VAL A 304 13.33 4.71 3.29
CA VAL A 304 12.74 3.40 2.99
C VAL A 304 13.82 2.40 2.55
N VAL A 305 14.69 2.80 1.62
CA VAL A 305 15.78 1.96 1.11
C VAL A 305 16.77 1.62 2.23
N PHE A 306 17.17 2.61 3.03
CA PHE A 306 18.05 2.43 4.18
C PHE A 306 17.50 1.39 5.15
N LEU A 307 16.23 1.54 5.58
CA LEU A 307 15.58 0.58 6.45
C LEU A 307 15.65 -0.84 5.89
N ARG A 308 15.32 -1.02 4.60
CA ARG A 308 15.24 -2.33 3.96
C ARG A 308 16.61 -3.01 3.82
N LEU A 309 17.62 -2.25 3.43
CA LEU A 309 18.98 -2.79 3.29
C LEU A 309 19.56 -3.29 4.62
N PHE A 310 19.34 -2.54 5.70
CA PHE A 310 19.86 -2.91 7.00
C PHE A 310 19.04 -3.98 7.72
N GLU A 311 17.72 -4.02 7.53
CA GLU A 311 16.86 -5.09 8.06
C GLU A 311 17.23 -6.46 7.46
N ASN A 312 17.47 -6.54 6.15
CA ASN A 312 17.95 -7.74 5.48
C ASN A 312 19.32 -8.21 6.00
N LYS A 313 20.24 -7.29 6.27
CA LYS A 313 21.57 -7.63 6.81
C LYS A 313 21.49 -8.28 8.19
N HIS A 314 20.57 -7.81 9.04
CA HIS A 314 20.34 -8.38 10.37
C HIS A 314 19.67 -9.77 10.31
N LEU A 315 18.74 -10.00 9.40
CA LEU A 315 18.11 -11.30 9.21
C LEU A 315 19.10 -12.35 8.68
N ASN A 316 19.93 -11.99 7.73
CA ASN A 316 20.99 -12.85 7.20
C ASN A 316 22.09 -13.16 8.25
N SER A 317 22.36 -12.26 9.17
CA SER A 317 23.32 -12.50 10.26
C SER A 317 22.79 -13.49 11.30
N ARG A 318 21.48 -13.50 11.57
CA ARG A 318 20.83 -14.46 12.48
C ARG A 318 20.72 -15.86 11.86
N GLN A 319 20.60 -15.99 10.55
CA GLN A 319 20.62 -17.30 9.86
C GLN A 319 22.01 -17.93 9.76
N LYS A 320 23.08 -17.19 10.01
CA LYS A 320 24.48 -17.67 10.04
C LYS A 320 24.94 -18.19 11.40
N ILE A 321 24.09 -18.23 12.42
CA ILE A 321 24.42 -18.92 13.67
C ILE A 321 24.36 -20.42 13.36
N PRO A 322 25.49 -21.15 13.43
CA PRO A 322 25.49 -22.58 13.19
C PRO A 322 24.54 -23.25 14.19
N LEU A 323 23.64 -24.10 13.68
CA LEU A 323 22.88 -24.99 14.52
C LEU A 323 23.92 -25.81 15.33
N ILE A 324 23.96 -25.61 16.64
CA ILE A 324 24.72 -26.50 17.54
C ILE A 324 24.17 -27.90 17.24
N PRO A 325 25.03 -28.85 16.85
CA PRO A 325 24.56 -30.22 16.63
C PRO A 325 23.92 -30.71 17.93
N VAL A 326 22.62 -30.92 17.89
CA VAL A 326 21.95 -31.65 18.99
C VAL A 326 22.43 -33.07 18.87
N THR A 327 23.34 -33.47 19.73
CA THR A 327 23.75 -34.89 19.91
C THR A 327 22.50 -35.73 20.15
N PRO A 328 22.23 -36.75 19.35
CA PRO A 328 21.08 -37.62 19.56
C PRO A 328 21.13 -38.27 20.95
N PRO A 329 20.00 -38.46 21.62
CA PRO A 329 19.97 -39.02 22.97
C PRO A 329 20.35 -40.56 23.05
N GLU A 330 20.85 -41.16 22.00
CA GLU A 330 21.22 -42.59 21.95
C GLU A 330 22.53 -42.95 22.70
N GLU A 331 23.42 -41.98 23.01
CA GLU A 331 24.65 -42.33 23.75
C GLU A 331 24.49 -42.40 25.29
N LEU A 332 23.30 -42.15 25.82
CA LEU A 332 23.02 -42.23 27.27
C LEU A 332 22.49 -43.64 27.71
N ILE A 333 22.28 -44.57 26.79
CA ILE A 333 21.70 -45.89 27.10
C ILE A 333 22.75 -47.01 27.25
N HIS A 334 23.99 -46.84 26.77
CA HIS A 334 25.02 -47.88 26.83
C HIS A 334 26.05 -47.74 27.97
N GLY A 335 25.81 -46.85 28.93
CA GLY A 335 26.70 -46.66 30.08
C GLY A 335 26.29 -47.39 31.37
N ARG A 336 25.37 -48.37 31.34
CA ARG A 336 24.86 -49.07 32.54
C ARG A 336 24.91 -50.58 32.49
N GLU A 337 25.79 -51.22 31.73
CA GLU A 337 26.03 -52.67 31.82
C GLU A 337 27.54 -52.97 31.89
N SER A 338 28.18 -52.63 33.00
CA SER A 338 29.43 -53.28 33.42
C SER A 338 29.79 -52.93 34.86
N ILE A 339 28.96 -53.31 35.80
CA ILE A 339 29.38 -53.58 37.20
C ILE A 339 28.45 -54.68 37.71
N ASN A 340 28.90 -55.95 37.50
CA ASN A 340 28.76 -57.08 38.41
C ASN A 340 29.70 -58.16 37.95
#